data_1fc9e4b7e88bdd5d8733aafe943c4185
#
_entry.id   1fc9e4b7e88bdd5d8733aafe943c4185
#
_cell.length_a   1.000
_cell.length_b   1.000
_cell.length_c   1.000
_cell.angle_alpha   90.00
_cell.angle_beta   90.00
_cell.angle_gamma   90.00
#
_symmetry.space_group_name_H-M   'P 1'
#
loop_
_entity.id
_entity.type
_entity.pdbx_description
1 polymer ?
#
loop_
_entity_poly.entity_id
_entity_poly.type
_entity_poly.pdbx_seq_one_letter_code
_entity_poly.pdbx_strand_id
1 'polypeptide(L)'
;MTLDGIPENVALGVSLLQTSGTETLALLVAIFASNLPESLGGAAGMRDQSRTRGFVVLVWTITAVVLTAAVVADNAALSDVSYELLSILMAFAGGAVLASLAGTLMPDAYREGGKLVAFAAAASFLISFLLAEL
;
A
#
# COMPACT_ATOMS: atom_id res chain seq x y z
N MET A 1 -10.09 0.89 -2.13
CA MET A 1 -9.14 0.99 -3.24
C MET A 1 -8.39 2.34 -3.28
N THR A 2 -9.00 3.48 -3.55
CA THR A 2 -8.23 4.76 -3.62
C THR A 2 -7.87 5.30 -2.24
N LEU A 3 -8.66 5.01 -1.23
CA LEU A 3 -8.40 5.46 0.15
C LEU A 3 -7.30 4.67 0.85
N ASP A 4 -7.09 3.42 0.47
CA ASP A 4 -6.07 2.55 1.06
C ASP A 4 -4.66 2.91 0.55
N GLY A 5 -4.55 3.33 -0.71
CA GLY A 5 -3.28 3.75 -1.30
C GLY A 5 -2.72 5.06 -0.73
N ILE A 6 -3.53 5.94 -0.14
CA ILE A 6 -3.03 7.22 0.40
C ILE A 6 -2.12 7.00 1.61
N PRO A 7 -2.52 6.27 2.67
CA PRO A 7 -1.65 6.01 3.81
C PRO A 7 -0.36 5.28 3.44
N GLU A 8 -0.44 4.29 2.54
CA GLU A 8 0.73 3.54 2.06
C GLU A 8 1.73 4.44 1.33
N ASN A 9 1.24 5.36 0.50
CA ASN A 9 2.10 6.30 -0.24
C ASN A 9 2.68 7.38 0.68
N VAL A 10 1.95 7.85 1.69
CA VAL A 10 2.50 8.74 2.73
C VAL A 10 3.60 8.02 3.49
N ALA A 11 3.39 6.77 3.91
CA ALA A 11 4.41 5.97 4.57
C ALA A 11 5.66 5.81 3.70
N LEU A 12 5.50 5.53 2.40
CA LEU A 12 6.61 5.43 1.46
C LEU A 12 7.34 6.77 1.29
N GLY A 13 6.60 7.87 1.11
CA GLY A 13 7.17 9.21 0.97
C GLY A 13 8.01 9.61 2.18
N VAL A 14 7.51 9.35 3.38
CA VAL A 14 8.22 9.61 4.65
C VAL A 14 9.42 8.67 4.83
N SER A 15 9.29 7.38 4.48
CA SER A 15 10.40 6.42 4.62
C SER A 15 11.60 6.79 3.73
N LEU A 16 11.35 7.37 2.55
CA LEU A 16 12.39 7.90 1.67
C LEU A 16 13.21 9.03 2.29
N LEU A 17 12.66 9.72 3.30
CA LEU A 17 13.35 10.79 4.02
C LEU A 17 14.13 10.30 5.25
N GLN A 18 13.69 9.20 5.87
CA GLN A 18 14.18 8.75 7.19
C GLN A 18 15.17 7.60 7.12
N THR A 19 15.09 6.75 6.12
CA THR A 19 15.83 5.47 6.08
C THR A 19 16.72 5.32 4.86
N SER A 20 17.82 4.59 5.03
CA SER A 20 18.73 4.24 3.96
C SER A 20 18.32 2.93 3.27
N GLY A 21 18.15 3.02 1.97
CA GLY A 21 18.16 1.93 0.98
C GLY A 21 17.34 0.67 1.24
N THR A 22 17.69 -0.16 2.20
CA THR A 22 17.11 -1.51 2.37
C THR A 22 15.71 -1.51 2.98
N GLU A 23 15.45 -0.72 4.00
CA GLU A 23 14.14 -0.64 4.65
C GLU A 23 13.09 -0.01 3.72
N THR A 24 13.48 1.04 3.00
CA THR A 24 12.61 1.64 1.96
C THR A 24 12.32 0.65 0.83
N LEU A 25 13.32 -0.17 0.45
CA LEU A 25 13.14 -1.19 -0.58
C LEU A 25 12.16 -2.29 -0.10
N ALA A 26 12.28 -2.72 1.15
CA ALA A 26 11.37 -3.71 1.74
C ALA A 26 9.93 -3.20 1.75
N LEU A 27 9.72 -1.94 2.16
CA LEU A 27 8.41 -1.29 2.12
C LEU A 27 7.87 -1.17 0.69
N LEU A 28 8.70 -0.76 -0.26
CA LEU A 28 8.32 -0.68 -1.68
C LEU A 28 7.89 -2.04 -2.24
N VAL A 29 8.64 -3.10 -1.93
CA VAL A 29 8.28 -4.47 -2.35
C VAL A 29 6.98 -4.93 -1.70
N ALA A 30 6.78 -4.64 -0.42
CA ALA A 30 5.54 -4.98 0.29
C ALA A 30 4.33 -4.26 -0.32
N ILE A 31 4.42 -2.95 -0.58
CA ILE A 31 3.38 -2.15 -1.24
C ILE A 31 3.10 -2.68 -2.66
N PHE A 32 4.14 -2.99 -3.43
CA PHE A 32 3.97 -3.56 -4.76
C PHE A 32 3.27 -4.93 -4.72
N ALA A 33 3.66 -5.80 -3.78
CA ALA A 33 3.08 -7.13 -3.63
C ALA A 33 1.61 -7.08 -3.19
N SER A 34 1.20 -6.11 -2.37
CA SER A 34 -0.19 -5.91 -1.97
C SER A 34 -1.04 -5.28 -3.09
N ASN A 35 -0.50 -4.29 -3.78
CA ASN A 35 -1.23 -3.56 -4.83
C ASN A 35 -1.44 -4.39 -6.10
N LEU A 36 -0.59 -5.38 -6.39
CA LEU A 36 -0.73 -6.20 -7.58
C LEU A 36 -2.03 -7.04 -7.58
N PRO A 37 -2.34 -7.86 -6.56
CA PRO A 37 -3.62 -8.57 -6.48
C PRO A 37 -4.81 -7.63 -6.45
N GLU A 38 -4.72 -6.50 -5.74
CA GLU A 38 -5.79 -5.51 -5.63
C GLU A 38 -6.11 -4.89 -7.01
N SER A 39 -5.09 -4.50 -7.76
CA SER A 39 -5.26 -3.94 -9.10
C SER A 39 -5.87 -4.96 -10.08
N LEU A 40 -5.44 -6.22 -10.00
CA LEU A 40 -6.01 -7.29 -10.82
C LEU A 40 -7.47 -7.56 -10.47
N GLY A 41 -7.81 -7.64 -9.18
CA GLY A 41 -9.19 -7.80 -8.71
C GLY A 41 -10.08 -6.62 -9.11
N GLY A 42 -9.59 -5.40 -8.94
CA GLY A 42 -10.29 -4.19 -9.36
C GLY A 42 -10.53 -4.13 -10.88
N ALA A 43 -9.52 -4.50 -11.68
CA ALA A 43 -9.65 -4.56 -13.14
C ALA A 43 -10.64 -5.64 -13.58
N ALA A 44 -10.63 -6.82 -12.94
CA ALA A 44 -11.60 -7.87 -13.18
C ALA A 44 -13.03 -7.41 -12.86
N GLY A 45 -13.25 -6.81 -11.69
CA GLY A 45 -14.55 -6.28 -11.28
C GLY A 45 -15.09 -5.18 -12.22
N MET A 46 -14.22 -4.32 -12.75
CA MET A 46 -14.62 -3.34 -13.77
C MET A 46 -15.05 -4.02 -15.07
N ARG A 47 -14.40 -5.09 -15.47
CA ARG A 47 -14.77 -5.87 -16.66
C ARG A 47 -16.10 -6.59 -16.48
N ASP A 48 -16.36 -7.14 -15.31
CA ASP A 48 -17.66 -7.77 -14.98
C ASP A 48 -18.81 -6.76 -15.06
N GLN A 49 -18.51 -5.48 -14.78
CA GLN A 49 -19.45 -4.37 -15.00
C GLN A 49 -19.49 -3.86 -16.45
N SER A 50 -19.00 -4.65 -17.40
CA SER A 50 -18.99 -4.32 -18.83
C SER A 50 -18.20 -3.07 -19.21
N ARG A 51 -17.22 -2.66 -18.38
CA ARG A 51 -16.33 -1.55 -18.73
C ARG A 51 -15.33 -1.94 -19.82
N THR A 52 -15.08 -1.02 -20.73
CA THR A 52 -14.12 -1.25 -21.81
C THR A 52 -12.68 -1.37 -21.29
N ARG A 53 -11.83 -2.09 -22.00
CA ARG A 53 -10.40 -2.20 -21.67
C ARG A 53 -9.72 -0.83 -21.57
N GLY A 54 -10.06 0.08 -22.50
CA GLY A 54 -9.52 1.45 -22.48
C GLY A 54 -9.89 2.21 -21.22
N PHE A 55 -11.12 2.06 -20.75
CA PHE A 55 -11.57 2.67 -19.48
C PHE A 55 -10.78 2.12 -18.29
N VAL A 56 -10.61 0.79 -18.22
CA VAL A 56 -9.85 0.14 -17.13
C VAL A 56 -8.40 0.65 -17.10
N VAL A 57 -7.72 0.65 -18.25
CA VAL A 57 -6.35 1.15 -18.38
C VAL A 57 -6.26 2.61 -18.01
N LEU A 58 -7.21 3.45 -18.47
CA LEU A 58 -7.23 4.88 -18.15
C LEU A 58 -7.35 5.11 -16.64
N VAL A 59 -8.29 4.42 -15.97
CA VAL A 59 -8.47 4.56 -14.50
C VAL A 59 -7.19 4.20 -13.77
N TRP A 60 -6.59 3.04 -14.08
CA TRP A 60 -5.35 2.61 -13.42
C TRP A 60 -4.16 3.50 -13.73
N THR A 61 -4.07 4.04 -14.96
CA THR A 61 -3.02 5.00 -15.30
C THR A 61 -3.17 6.30 -14.52
N ILE A 62 -4.38 6.85 -14.42
CA ILE A 62 -4.66 8.05 -13.62
C ILE A 62 -4.32 7.80 -12.15
N THR A 63 -4.75 6.66 -11.59
CA THR A 63 -4.44 6.28 -10.21
C THR A 63 -2.93 6.21 -9.98
N ALA A 64 -2.19 5.53 -10.86
CA ALA A 64 -0.73 5.44 -10.76
C ALA A 64 -0.04 6.82 -10.81
N VAL A 65 -0.47 7.69 -11.72
CA VAL A 65 0.08 9.05 -11.84
C VAL A 65 -0.21 9.88 -10.58
N VAL A 66 -1.44 9.83 -10.07
CA VAL A 66 -1.83 10.55 -8.85
C VAL A 66 -1.05 10.07 -7.63
N LEU A 67 -0.94 8.75 -7.44
CA LEU A 67 -0.19 8.18 -6.31
C LEU A 67 1.31 8.49 -6.41
N THR A 68 1.90 8.41 -7.60
CA THR A 68 3.30 8.79 -7.81
C THR A 68 3.52 10.27 -7.53
N ALA A 69 2.63 11.14 -8.02
CA ALA A 69 2.71 12.56 -7.75
C ALA A 69 2.56 12.88 -6.25
N ALA A 70 1.71 12.16 -5.53
CA ALA A 70 1.56 12.28 -4.09
C ALA A 70 2.87 11.94 -3.36
N VAL A 71 3.51 10.80 -3.66
CA VAL A 71 4.80 10.41 -3.05
C VAL A 71 5.88 11.50 -3.28
N VAL A 72 5.97 12.01 -4.51
CA VAL A 72 6.95 13.07 -4.83
C VAL A 72 6.64 14.37 -4.10
N ALA A 73 5.36 14.75 -4.02
CA ALA A 73 4.93 15.93 -3.31
C ALA A 73 5.17 15.81 -1.80
N ASP A 74 4.85 14.66 -1.20
CA ASP A 74 5.09 14.37 0.21
C ASP A 74 6.58 14.44 0.54
N ASN A 75 7.42 13.80 -0.28
CA ASN A 75 8.87 13.86 -0.11
C ASN A 75 9.40 15.29 -0.17
N ALA A 76 8.93 16.10 -1.12
CA ALA A 76 9.35 17.50 -1.26
C ALA A 76 8.80 18.40 -0.13
N ALA A 77 7.56 18.18 0.29
CA ALA A 77 6.92 19.00 1.32
C ALA A 77 7.41 18.68 2.74
N LEU A 78 7.83 17.43 2.99
CA LEU A 78 8.21 16.94 4.30
C LEU A 78 9.73 16.96 4.55
N SER A 79 10.53 17.38 3.55
CA SER A 79 12.00 17.41 3.67
C SER A 79 12.53 18.28 4.81
N ASP A 80 11.81 19.35 5.15
CA ASP A 80 12.20 20.31 6.21
C ASP A 80 11.40 20.11 7.52
N VAL A 81 10.63 19.03 7.62
CA VAL A 81 9.75 18.76 8.75
C VAL A 81 10.52 18.06 9.87
N SER A 82 10.16 18.36 11.13
CA SER A 82 10.80 17.74 12.28
C SER A 82 10.59 16.24 12.34
N TYR A 83 11.59 15.50 12.85
CA TYR A 83 11.54 14.05 13.02
C TYR A 83 10.31 13.58 13.80
N GLU A 84 9.90 14.36 14.83
CA GLU A 84 8.72 14.05 15.65
C GLU A 84 7.44 14.04 14.81
N LEU A 85 7.24 15.04 13.95
CA LEU A 85 6.07 15.11 13.09
C LEU A 85 6.07 13.98 12.03
N LEU A 86 7.24 13.66 11.46
CA LEU A 86 7.37 12.53 10.55
C LEU A 86 6.98 11.21 11.23
N SER A 87 7.41 11.00 12.48
CA SER A 87 7.05 9.80 13.26
C SER A 87 5.55 9.71 13.55
N ILE A 88 4.90 10.85 13.82
CA ILE A 88 3.44 10.92 14.01
C ILE A 88 2.71 10.57 12.69
N LEU A 89 3.17 11.10 11.57
CA LEU A 89 2.60 10.80 10.25
C LEU A 89 2.75 9.32 9.89
N MET A 90 3.92 8.73 10.16
CA MET A 90 4.15 7.28 9.97
C MET A 90 3.23 6.43 10.85
N ALA A 91 3.09 6.79 12.13
CA ALA A 91 2.19 6.08 13.05
C ALA A 91 0.73 6.18 12.59
N PHE A 92 0.30 7.36 12.12
CA PHE A 92 -1.03 7.57 11.56
C PHE A 92 -1.25 6.74 10.29
N ALA A 93 -0.31 6.78 9.35
CA ALA A 93 -0.37 5.99 8.12
C ALA A 93 -0.43 4.49 8.42
N GLY A 94 0.44 3.98 9.31
CA GLY A 94 0.42 2.59 9.75
C GLY A 94 -0.90 2.18 10.41
N GLY A 95 -1.47 3.04 11.25
CA GLY A 95 -2.79 2.83 11.86
C GLY A 95 -3.92 2.78 10.82
N ALA A 96 -3.88 3.64 9.82
CA ALA A 96 -4.87 3.65 8.74
C ALA A 96 -4.79 2.38 7.87
N VAL A 97 -3.58 1.90 7.55
CA VAL A 97 -3.36 0.63 6.85
C VAL A 97 -3.91 -0.54 7.66
N LEU A 98 -3.61 -0.60 8.97
CA LEU A 98 -4.16 -1.64 9.84
C LEU A 98 -5.68 -1.61 9.93
N ALA A 99 -6.29 -0.43 9.99
CA ALA A 99 -7.74 -0.27 10.02
C ALA A 99 -8.39 -0.75 8.71
N SER A 100 -7.82 -0.40 7.56
CA SER A 100 -8.25 -0.87 6.25
C SER A 100 -8.12 -2.39 6.12
N LEU A 101 -6.99 -2.93 6.54
CA LEU A 101 -6.70 -4.37 6.53
C LEU A 101 -7.73 -5.15 7.37
N ALA A 102 -7.99 -4.69 8.59
CA ALA A 102 -8.92 -5.32 9.51
C ALA A 102 -10.39 -5.16 9.08
N GLY A 103 -10.74 -4.00 8.53
CA GLY A 103 -12.13 -3.66 8.18
C GLY A 103 -12.58 -4.16 6.81
N THR A 104 -11.67 -4.38 5.88
CA THR A 104 -11.99 -4.68 4.48
C THR A 104 -11.26 -5.92 3.97
N LEU A 105 -9.94 -5.88 3.92
CA LEU A 105 -9.15 -6.91 3.24
C LEU A 105 -9.18 -8.26 3.93
N MET A 106 -9.04 -8.29 5.25
CA MET A 106 -9.08 -9.54 6.02
C MET A 106 -10.44 -10.24 5.99
N PRO A 107 -11.56 -9.55 6.20
CA PRO A 107 -12.88 -10.18 6.05
C PRO A 107 -13.10 -10.78 4.66
N ASP A 108 -12.73 -10.08 3.60
CA ASP A 108 -12.91 -10.55 2.23
C ASP A 108 -11.97 -11.73 1.93
N ALA A 109 -10.71 -11.64 2.31
CA ALA A 109 -9.75 -12.73 2.18
C ALA A 109 -10.23 -13.99 2.92
N TYR A 110 -10.79 -13.83 4.13
CA TYR A 110 -11.31 -14.97 4.92
C TYR A 110 -12.53 -15.62 4.29
N ARG A 111 -13.40 -14.84 3.65
CA ARG A 111 -14.57 -15.34 2.94
C ARG A 111 -14.20 -16.22 1.74
N GLU A 112 -13.13 -15.86 1.02
CA GLU A 112 -12.70 -16.55 -0.19
C GLU A 112 -11.64 -17.61 0.05
N GLY A 113 -10.65 -17.34 0.93
CA GLY A 113 -9.50 -18.20 1.20
C GLY A 113 -9.64 -19.07 2.47
N GLY A 114 -10.66 -18.82 3.29
CA GLY A 114 -10.91 -19.57 4.51
C GLY A 114 -9.75 -19.55 5.50
N LYS A 115 -9.53 -20.65 6.20
CA LYS A 115 -8.52 -20.73 7.28
C LYS A 115 -7.07 -20.56 6.82
N LEU A 116 -6.78 -20.76 5.53
CA LEU A 116 -5.43 -20.60 4.99
C LEU A 116 -4.96 -19.14 5.03
N VAL A 117 -5.87 -18.18 5.08
CA VAL A 117 -5.56 -16.76 5.19
C VAL A 117 -4.77 -16.42 6.45
N ALA A 118 -5.06 -17.10 7.57
CA ALA A 118 -4.31 -16.90 8.81
C ALA A 118 -2.84 -17.30 8.67
N PHE A 119 -2.56 -18.42 7.99
CA PHE A 119 -1.19 -18.85 7.70
C PHE A 119 -0.49 -17.92 6.71
N ALA A 120 -1.20 -17.46 5.67
CA ALA A 120 -0.66 -16.50 4.70
C ALA A 120 -0.32 -15.17 5.37
N ALA A 121 -1.17 -14.66 6.25
CA ALA A 121 -0.93 -13.44 7.00
C ALA A 121 0.29 -13.58 7.94
N ALA A 122 0.39 -14.69 8.67
CA ALA A 122 1.53 -14.96 9.55
C ALA A 122 2.85 -15.09 8.74
N ALA A 123 2.80 -15.80 7.62
CA ALA A 123 3.96 -15.94 6.72
C ALA A 123 4.39 -14.59 6.13
N SER A 124 3.44 -13.76 5.67
CA SER A 124 3.73 -12.43 5.15
C SER A 124 4.38 -11.53 6.19
N PHE A 125 3.88 -11.57 7.44
CA PHE A 125 4.47 -10.81 8.54
C PHE A 125 5.91 -11.26 8.81
N LEU A 126 6.15 -12.58 8.87
CA LEU A 126 7.49 -13.13 9.09
C LEU A 126 8.46 -12.76 7.95
N ILE A 127 8.01 -12.85 6.70
CA ILE A 127 8.80 -12.47 5.53
C ILE A 127 9.15 -10.97 5.58
N SER A 128 8.16 -10.12 5.89
CA SER A 128 8.37 -8.67 6.01
C SER A 128 9.38 -8.35 7.12
N PHE A 129 9.27 -9.03 8.27
CA PHE A 129 10.22 -8.87 9.37
C PHE A 129 11.64 -9.29 8.97
N LEU A 130 11.80 -10.44 8.32
CA LEU A 130 13.10 -10.91 7.86
C LEU A 130 13.73 -9.99 6.81
N LEU A 131 12.92 -9.40 5.93
CA LEU A 131 13.40 -8.42 4.93
C LEU A 131 13.84 -7.10 5.58
N ALA A 132 13.23 -6.70 6.69
CA ALA A 132 13.60 -5.50 7.40
C ALA A 132 14.92 -5.63 8.19
N GLU A 133 15.35 -6.88 8.49
CA GLU A 133 16.60 -7.16 9.20
C GLU A 133 17.81 -7.36 8.25
N LEU A 134 17.59 -7.38 6.93
CA LEU A 134 18.65 -7.49 5.91
C LEU A 134 19.23 -6.12 5.54
#